data_bc2c2073cfbeda74827a0363aee53504
#
_entry.id   bc2c2073cfbeda74827a0363aee53504
#
_cell.length_a   1.000
_cell.length_b   1.000
_cell.length_c   1.000
_cell.angle_alpha   90.00
_cell.angle_beta   90.00
_cell.angle_gamma   90.00
#
_symmetry.space_group_name_H-M   'P 1'
#
loop_
_entity.id
_entity.type
_entity.pdbx_description
1 polymer ?
#
loop_
_entity_poly.entity_id
_entity_poly.type
_entity_poly.pdbx_seq_one_letter_code
_entity_poly.pdbx_strand_id
1 'polypeptide(L)'
;KADNYNVENGTKEYRGFVLDNVLHSATEGDIHYNVYIPDDYDGSESYALFMTLPGYQGLYFQGVGENVRTEEFGFAARDYIPKMIIVAPQLNDCGDTSARQTIALTEYFLDAYNIDKSRVYAEGYSGGGETMSRVMGMQPELYTAYLQCSSQWDGAYDKVVNSRTPVYFVIGEKDEYYGSEPSRKAYNELHSLYRQQGLSDSDIDK
;
A
#
# COMPACT_ATOMS: atom_id res chain seq x y z
N LYS A 1 4.43 20.18 13.19
CA LYS A 1 5.27 19.48 12.17
C LYS A 1 4.56 19.31 10.83
N ALA A 2 3.22 19.39 10.78
CA ALA A 2 2.45 19.31 9.53
C ALA A 2 2.67 20.50 8.58
N ASP A 3 3.24 21.59 9.05
CA ASP A 3 3.35 22.87 8.33
C ASP A 3 4.38 22.89 7.18
N ASN A 4 5.12 21.78 6.98
CA ASN A 4 6.19 21.72 5.98
C ASN A 4 5.82 20.92 4.70
N TYR A 5 4.58 20.42 4.60
CA TYR A 5 4.15 19.69 3.43
C TYR A 5 3.40 20.58 2.46
N ASN A 6 3.74 20.47 1.18
CA ASN A 6 3.03 21.15 0.11
C ASN A 6 2.05 20.16 -0.54
N VAL A 7 0.77 20.35 -0.25
CA VAL A 7 -0.31 19.49 -0.75
C VAL A 7 -1.37 20.34 -1.46
N GLU A 8 -1.72 19.94 -2.65
CA GLU A 8 -2.89 20.43 -3.36
C GLU A 8 -4.06 19.47 -3.16
N ASN A 9 -5.17 19.98 -2.66
CA ASN A 9 -6.37 19.17 -2.45
C ASN A 9 -7.20 19.10 -3.73
N GLY A 10 -7.70 17.89 -4.04
CA GLY A 10 -8.66 17.71 -5.10
C GLY A 10 -10.01 18.35 -4.78
N THR A 11 -10.83 18.54 -5.82
CA THR A 11 -12.16 19.18 -5.71
C THR A 11 -13.30 18.27 -6.18
N LYS A 12 -12.98 17.09 -6.70
CA LYS A 12 -13.96 16.10 -7.16
C LYS A 12 -14.00 14.91 -6.21
N GLU A 13 -15.14 14.29 -6.13
CA GLU A 13 -15.35 13.13 -5.27
C GLU A 13 -15.91 11.93 -6.06
N TYR A 14 -15.55 10.73 -5.59
CA TYR A 14 -16.13 9.48 -6.03
C TYR A 14 -16.34 8.55 -4.84
N ARG A 15 -17.59 8.23 -4.55
CA ARG A 15 -17.99 7.35 -3.43
C ARG A 15 -17.32 7.71 -2.10
N GLY A 16 -17.12 9.01 -1.83
CA GLY A 16 -16.50 9.53 -0.61
C GLY A 16 -14.99 9.76 -0.70
N PHE A 17 -14.32 9.30 -1.77
CA PHE A 17 -12.91 9.64 -2.02
C PHE A 17 -12.81 11.01 -2.68
N VAL A 18 -11.97 11.88 -2.13
CA VAL A 18 -11.52 13.11 -2.81
C VAL A 18 -10.47 12.71 -3.83
N LEU A 19 -10.69 13.07 -5.09
CA LEU A 19 -9.87 12.64 -6.21
C LEU A 19 -8.78 13.68 -6.55
N ASP A 20 -7.62 13.16 -6.97
CA ASP A 20 -6.51 13.95 -7.50
C ASP A 20 -5.95 14.99 -6.54
N ASN A 21 -5.63 14.56 -5.34
CA ASN A 21 -4.77 15.32 -4.46
C ASN A 21 -3.32 15.14 -4.90
N VAL A 22 -2.49 16.14 -4.69
CA VAL A 22 -1.08 16.09 -5.06
C VAL A 22 -0.21 16.45 -3.87
N LEU A 23 0.65 15.52 -3.47
CA LEU A 23 1.76 15.80 -2.56
C LEU A 23 2.98 16.21 -3.39
N HIS A 24 3.44 17.45 -3.24
CA HIS A 24 4.68 17.91 -3.86
C HIS A 24 5.86 17.52 -2.97
N SER A 25 6.48 16.37 -3.30
CA SER A 25 7.64 15.89 -2.57
C SER A 25 8.91 16.57 -3.07
N ALA A 26 9.76 17.02 -2.14
CA ALA A 26 11.04 17.63 -2.50
C ALA A 26 12.01 16.66 -3.19
N THR A 27 11.87 15.36 -2.93
CA THR A 27 12.78 14.33 -3.45
C THR A 27 12.15 13.43 -4.52
N GLU A 28 10.82 13.23 -4.47
CA GLU A 28 10.12 12.25 -5.30
C GLU A 28 9.15 12.89 -6.30
N GLY A 29 9.13 14.22 -6.41
CA GLY A 29 8.26 14.94 -7.34
C GLY A 29 6.80 14.95 -6.92
N ASP A 30 5.91 15.13 -7.89
CA ASP A 30 4.47 15.21 -7.66
C ASP A 30 3.87 13.82 -7.52
N ILE A 31 3.18 13.59 -6.41
CA ILE A 31 2.57 12.31 -6.06
C ILE A 31 1.06 12.49 -6.04
N HIS A 32 0.38 11.94 -7.04
CA HIS A 32 -1.08 11.99 -7.15
C HIS A 32 -1.71 10.89 -6.30
N TYR A 33 -2.80 11.21 -5.60
CA TYR A 33 -3.52 10.23 -4.80
C TYR A 33 -4.99 10.60 -4.62
N ASN A 34 -5.80 9.58 -4.36
CA ASN A 34 -7.18 9.74 -3.95
C ASN A 34 -7.27 9.35 -2.47
N VAL A 35 -8.08 10.04 -1.70
CA VAL A 35 -8.16 9.85 -0.25
C VAL A 35 -9.58 9.81 0.26
N TYR A 36 -9.87 8.86 1.13
CA TYR A 36 -11.07 8.82 1.94
C TYR A 36 -10.70 9.10 3.40
N ILE A 37 -11.30 10.15 3.94
CA ILE A 37 -11.19 10.50 5.35
C ILE A 37 -12.60 10.44 5.92
N PRO A 38 -12.88 9.57 6.94
CA PRO A 38 -14.21 9.52 7.55
C PRO A 38 -14.67 10.89 8.06
N ASP A 39 -15.95 11.19 7.92
CA ASP A 39 -16.52 12.48 8.32
C ASP A 39 -16.36 12.78 9.82
N ASP A 40 -16.27 11.74 10.64
CA ASP A 40 -16.06 11.84 12.08
C ASP A 40 -14.59 12.00 12.51
N TYR A 41 -13.64 11.98 11.56
CA TYR A 41 -12.24 12.24 11.88
C TYR A 41 -12.02 13.72 12.19
N ASP A 42 -11.55 14.01 13.39
CA ASP A 42 -11.21 15.38 13.84
C ASP A 42 -9.78 15.49 14.39
N GLY A 43 -9.01 14.41 14.35
CA GLY A 43 -7.65 14.34 14.86
C GLY A 43 -7.52 14.12 16.37
N SER A 44 -8.62 14.06 17.13
CA SER A 44 -8.60 13.83 18.58
C SER A 44 -8.34 12.37 18.95
N GLU A 45 -8.60 11.46 18.04
CA GLU A 45 -8.42 10.02 18.19
C GLU A 45 -7.58 9.48 17.04
N SER A 46 -6.73 8.49 17.31
CA SER A 46 -5.92 7.86 16.27
C SER A 46 -6.74 6.89 15.42
N TYR A 47 -6.58 6.98 14.10
CA TYR A 47 -7.23 6.12 13.12
C TYR A 47 -6.23 5.16 12.48
N ALA A 48 -6.73 4.06 11.95
CA ALA A 48 -5.93 3.20 11.08
C ALA A 48 -5.65 3.91 9.75
N LEU A 49 -4.59 3.48 9.06
CA LEU A 49 -4.26 3.91 7.70
C LEU A 49 -4.25 2.69 6.79
N PHE A 50 -4.87 2.80 5.63
CA PHE A 50 -4.85 1.78 4.60
C PHE A 50 -4.35 2.36 3.28
N MET A 51 -3.24 1.82 2.79
CA MET A 51 -2.65 2.18 1.50
C MET A 51 -3.04 1.11 0.47
N THR A 52 -3.81 1.48 -0.55
CA THR A 52 -4.22 0.54 -1.62
C THR A 52 -3.59 0.94 -2.94
N LEU A 53 -2.66 0.11 -3.43
CA LEU A 53 -1.90 0.38 -4.64
C LEU A 53 -2.55 -0.28 -5.85
N PRO A 54 -2.74 0.48 -6.95
CA PRO A 54 -3.52 0.02 -8.09
C PRO A 54 -2.74 -0.87 -9.04
N GLY A 55 -3.45 -1.73 -9.75
CA GLY A 55 -2.94 -2.36 -10.96
C GLY A 55 -2.79 -1.35 -12.11
N TYR A 56 -2.36 -1.85 -13.27
CA TYR A 56 -2.11 -1.06 -14.47
C TYR A 56 -3.28 -0.16 -14.86
N GLN A 57 -4.53 -0.65 -14.72
CA GLN A 57 -5.73 0.08 -15.09
C GLN A 57 -5.99 1.30 -14.20
N GLY A 58 -5.38 1.37 -13.04
CA GLY A 58 -5.50 2.48 -12.10
C GLY A 58 -4.32 3.46 -12.13
N LEU A 59 -3.34 3.29 -13.00
CA LEU A 59 -2.23 4.25 -13.14
C LEU A 59 -2.72 5.60 -13.64
N TYR A 60 -1.98 6.66 -13.34
CA TYR A 60 -2.42 8.04 -13.57
C TYR A 60 -2.77 8.33 -15.03
N PHE A 61 -2.02 7.76 -15.98
CA PHE A 61 -2.28 7.97 -17.41
C PHE A 61 -3.60 7.34 -17.90
N GLN A 62 -4.19 6.42 -17.14
CA GLN A 62 -5.50 5.84 -17.46
C GLN A 62 -6.66 6.80 -17.18
N GLY A 63 -6.42 7.82 -16.37
CA GLY A 63 -7.41 8.83 -16.00
C GLY A 63 -7.48 9.05 -14.49
N VAL A 64 -7.89 10.24 -14.12
CA VAL A 64 -8.03 10.63 -12.71
C VAL A 64 -9.14 9.81 -12.03
N GLY A 65 -8.78 9.16 -10.93
CA GLY A 65 -9.72 8.36 -10.13
C GLY A 65 -9.91 6.93 -10.65
N GLU A 66 -9.21 6.52 -11.71
CA GLU A 66 -9.38 5.16 -12.25
C GLU A 66 -8.98 4.07 -11.26
N ASN A 67 -8.03 4.32 -10.37
CA ASN A 67 -7.65 3.37 -9.32
C ASN A 67 -8.82 3.03 -8.37
N VAL A 68 -9.68 4.00 -8.04
CA VAL A 68 -10.86 3.75 -7.18
C VAL A 68 -12.12 3.37 -7.97
N ARG A 69 -12.11 3.53 -9.30
CA ARG A 69 -13.21 3.08 -10.16
C ARG A 69 -13.04 1.63 -10.60
N THR A 70 -11.82 1.15 -10.67
CA THR A 70 -11.50 -0.19 -11.21
C THR A 70 -11.29 -1.23 -10.12
N GLU A 71 -11.07 -0.83 -8.88
CA GLU A 71 -10.76 -1.73 -7.77
C GLU A 71 -11.60 -1.42 -6.53
N GLU A 72 -12.04 -2.47 -5.83
CA GLU A 72 -12.94 -2.36 -4.67
C GLU A 72 -12.22 -2.50 -3.31
N PHE A 73 -10.90 -2.66 -3.26
CA PHE A 73 -10.17 -2.91 -2.02
C PHE A 73 -10.36 -1.81 -0.97
N GLY A 74 -10.30 -0.54 -1.37
CA GLY A 74 -10.52 0.59 -0.47
C GLY A 74 -11.94 0.62 0.10
N PHE A 75 -12.93 0.29 -0.71
CA PHE A 75 -14.33 0.26 -0.28
C PHE A 75 -14.61 -0.91 0.65
N ALA A 76 -14.07 -2.08 0.35
CA ALA A 76 -14.18 -3.25 1.24
C ALA A 76 -13.51 -2.98 2.59
N ALA A 77 -12.33 -2.38 2.58
CA ALA A 77 -11.61 -2.01 3.80
C ALA A 77 -12.42 -1.00 4.65
N ARG A 78 -13.01 0.01 4.00
CA ARG A 78 -13.87 1.01 4.64
C ARG A 78 -15.07 0.37 5.36
N ASP A 79 -15.70 -0.60 4.71
CA ASP A 79 -16.85 -1.30 5.28
C ASP A 79 -16.46 -2.18 6.48
N TYR A 80 -15.20 -2.61 6.55
CA TYR A 80 -14.70 -3.49 7.59
C TYR A 80 -14.20 -2.73 8.82
N ILE A 81 -13.51 -1.60 8.62
CA ILE A 81 -12.92 -0.78 9.69
C ILE A 81 -13.42 0.65 9.56
N PRO A 82 -14.35 1.09 10.43
CA PRO A 82 -14.97 2.43 10.33
C PRO A 82 -14.00 3.59 10.57
N LYS A 83 -13.04 3.42 11.50
CA LYS A 83 -12.05 4.45 11.87
C LYS A 83 -10.75 4.24 11.13
N MET A 84 -10.79 4.46 9.82
CA MET A 84 -9.64 4.27 8.95
C MET A 84 -9.61 5.32 7.85
N ILE A 85 -8.44 5.94 7.66
CA ILE A 85 -8.14 6.77 6.50
C ILE A 85 -7.63 5.84 5.40
N ILE A 86 -8.14 5.99 4.18
CA ILE A 86 -7.79 5.16 3.04
C ILE A 86 -7.15 6.02 1.97
N VAL A 87 -5.93 5.67 1.58
CA VAL A 87 -5.15 6.37 0.55
C VAL A 87 -4.93 5.44 -0.64
N ALA A 88 -5.39 5.87 -1.79
CA ALA A 88 -5.21 5.18 -3.05
C ALA A 88 -4.26 6.01 -3.93
N PRO A 89 -2.93 5.73 -3.89
CA PRO A 89 -1.99 6.43 -4.75
C PRO A 89 -2.34 6.20 -6.22
N GLN A 90 -2.17 7.23 -7.02
CA GLN A 90 -2.35 7.12 -8.48
C GLN A 90 -1.00 7.36 -9.14
N LEU A 91 -0.24 6.27 -9.27
CA LEU A 91 1.16 6.27 -9.64
C LEU A 91 1.37 6.32 -11.16
N ASN A 92 2.60 6.59 -11.60
CA ASN A 92 2.92 6.69 -13.02
C ASN A 92 3.40 5.36 -13.63
N ASP A 93 3.93 4.46 -12.79
CA ASP A 93 4.44 3.15 -13.19
C ASP A 93 4.35 2.15 -12.03
N CYS A 94 4.99 0.99 -12.17
CA CYS A 94 5.06 -0.05 -11.16
C CYS A 94 6.50 -0.30 -10.67
N GLY A 95 7.38 0.66 -10.79
CA GLY A 95 8.81 0.53 -10.50
C GLY A 95 9.27 1.21 -9.21
N ASP A 96 10.58 1.42 -9.12
CA ASP A 96 11.23 1.95 -7.93
C ASP A 96 10.84 3.39 -7.61
N THR A 97 10.63 4.23 -8.62
CA THR A 97 10.18 5.62 -8.43
C THR A 97 8.81 5.64 -7.75
N SER A 98 7.87 4.84 -8.25
CA SER A 98 6.54 4.70 -7.64
C SER A 98 6.62 4.11 -6.23
N ALA A 99 7.54 3.20 -5.98
CA ALA A 99 7.78 2.66 -4.63
C ALA A 99 8.26 3.76 -3.67
N ARG A 100 9.22 4.58 -4.06
CA ARG A 100 9.68 5.71 -3.23
C ARG A 100 8.59 6.75 -3.03
N GLN A 101 7.80 7.03 -4.05
CA GLN A 101 6.63 7.91 -3.94
C GLN A 101 5.60 7.38 -2.94
N THR A 102 5.34 6.08 -2.95
CA THR A 102 4.43 5.43 -1.99
C THR A 102 4.96 5.56 -0.56
N ILE A 103 6.26 5.38 -0.35
CA ILE A 103 6.90 5.59 0.96
C ILE A 103 6.73 7.04 1.42
N ALA A 104 7.04 8.00 0.56
CA ALA A 104 6.90 9.42 0.88
C ALA A 104 5.45 9.79 1.23
N LEU A 105 4.49 9.25 0.49
CA LEU A 105 3.07 9.46 0.76
C LEU A 105 2.62 8.83 2.08
N THR A 106 3.08 7.63 2.39
CA THR A 106 2.81 6.97 3.67
C THR A 106 3.37 7.79 4.83
N GLU A 107 4.61 8.23 4.74
CA GLU A 107 5.26 9.07 5.76
C GLU A 107 4.52 10.39 5.96
N TYR A 108 4.04 11.01 4.88
CA TYR A 108 3.21 12.21 4.97
C TYR A 108 1.96 11.98 5.82
N PHE A 109 1.20 10.90 5.55
CA PHE A 109 0.00 10.60 6.32
C PHE A 109 0.32 10.29 7.79
N LEU A 110 1.39 9.58 8.07
CA LEU A 110 1.82 9.28 9.44
C LEU A 110 2.22 10.54 10.22
N ASP A 111 2.73 11.57 9.54
CA ASP A 111 3.16 12.81 10.17
C ASP A 111 2.03 13.85 10.27
N ALA A 112 1.20 13.96 9.23
CA ALA A 112 0.16 14.99 9.11
C ALA A 112 -1.16 14.63 9.79
N TYR A 113 -1.46 13.34 9.95
CA TYR A 113 -2.71 12.84 10.53
C TYR A 113 -2.43 12.07 11.82
N ASN A 114 -3.44 11.96 12.68
CA ASN A 114 -3.36 11.15 13.89
C ASN A 114 -3.61 9.67 13.56
N ILE A 115 -2.55 8.98 13.19
CA ILE A 115 -2.57 7.56 12.79
C ILE A 115 -2.00 6.69 13.92
N ASP A 116 -2.71 5.61 14.22
CA ASP A 116 -2.19 4.53 15.05
C ASP A 116 -1.16 3.73 14.25
N LYS A 117 0.11 3.90 14.58
CA LYS A 117 1.23 3.26 13.87
C LYS A 117 1.24 1.73 13.98
N SER A 118 0.45 1.15 14.87
CA SER A 118 0.23 -0.30 14.95
C SER A 118 -0.89 -0.80 14.02
N ARG A 119 -1.54 0.09 13.29
CA ARG A 119 -2.62 -0.21 12.35
C ARG A 119 -2.43 0.49 11.01
N VAL A 120 -1.25 0.30 10.41
CA VAL A 120 -0.90 0.82 9.08
C VAL A 120 -0.85 -0.35 8.11
N TYR A 121 -1.87 -0.48 7.30
CA TYR A 121 -2.04 -1.61 6.39
C TYR A 121 -1.77 -1.20 4.95
N ALA A 122 -1.31 -2.15 4.15
CA ALA A 122 -1.12 -1.94 2.73
C ALA A 122 -1.66 -3.13 1.93
N GLU A 123 -2.12 -2.83 0.73
CA GLU A 123 -2.53 -3.82 -0.27
C GLU A 123 -1.99 -3.39 -1.63
N GLY A 124 -1.57 -4.38 -2.43
CA GLY A 124 -1.15 -4.16 -3.80
C GLY A 124 -1.74 -5.22 -4.72
N TYR A 125 -2.50 -4.77 -5.72
CA TYR A 125 -3.12 -5.63 -6.74
C TYR A 125 -2.35 -5.52 -8.05
N SER A 126 -2.01 -6.68 -8.64
CA SER A 126 -1.36 -6.73 -9.97
C SER A 126 -0.09 -5.86 -10.00
N GLY A 127 0.02 -4.89 -10.90
CA GLY A 127 1.13 -3.93 -10.91
C GLY A 127 1.35 -3.18 -9.59
N GLY A 128 0.27 -2.95 -8.82
CA GLY A 128 0.37 -2.38 -7.48
C GLY A 128 1.07 -3.30 -6.48
N GLY A 129 0.97 -4.61 -6.67
CA GLY A 129 1.74 -5.60 -5.91
C GLY A 129 3.23 -5.59 -6.27
N GLU A 130 3.56 -5.39 -7.55
CA GLU A 130 4.95 -5.19 -7.98
C GLU A 130 5.55 -3.98 -7.27
N THR A 131 4.85 -2.85 -7.28
CA THR A 131 5.28 -1.62 -6.59
C THR A 131 5.39 -1.83 -5.08
N MET A 132 4.37 -2.39 -4.46
CA MET A 132 4.36 -2.55 -3.00
C MET A 132 5.39 -3.57 -2.52
N SER A 133 5.69 -4.61 -3.30
CA SER A 133 6.78 -5.54 -2.98
C SER A 133 8.15 -4.84 -2.97
N ARG A 134 8.35 -3.83 -3.83
CA ARG A 134 9.55 -2.99 -3.81
C ARG A 134 9.59 -2.10 -2.57
N VAL A 135 8.45 -1.54 -2.17
CA VAL A 135 8.31 -0.80 -0.90
C VAL A 135 8.70 -1.68 0.28
N MET A 136 8.20 -2.91 0.32
CA MET A 136 8.53 -3.88 1.37
C MET A 136 10.02 -4.25 1.38
N GLY A 137 10.66 -4.26 0.23
CA GLY A 137 12.11 -4.43 0.12
C GLY A 137 12.92 -3.24 0.60
N MET A 138 12.31 -2.06 0.68
CA MET A 138 12.96 -0.81 1.08
C MET A 138 12.68 -0.43 2.53
N GLN A 139 11.40 -0.41 2.94
CA GLN A 139 10.98 0.14 4.24
C GLN A 139 9.72 -0.56 4.81
N PRO A 140 9.79 -1.89 5.06
CA PRO A 140 8.64 -2.66 5.53
C PRO A 140 8.16 -2.24 6.92
N GLU A 141 9.02 -1.65 7.74
CA GLU A 141 8.72 -1.24 9.11
C GLU A 141 7.66 -0.13 9.21
N LEU A 142 7.35 0.55 8.11
CA LEU A 142 6.25 1.51 8.08
C LEU A 142 4.88 0.83 8.18
N TYR A 143 4.80 -0.45 7.84
CA TYR A 143 3.53 -1.16 7.68
C TYR A 143 3.36 -2.25 8.73
N THR A 144 2.14 -2.36 9.25
CA THR A 144 1.76 -3.39 10.22
C THR A 144 1.55 -4.74 9.56
N ALA A 145 0.99 -4.75 8.35
CA ALA A 145 0.76 -5.94 7.54
C ALA A 145 0.54 -5.56 6.07
N TYR A 146 0.81 -6.49 5.17
CA TYR A 146 0.68 -6.31 3.74
C TYR A 146 -0.05 -7.47 3.06
N LEU A 147 -1.02 -7.14 2.21
CA LEU A 147 -1.74 -8.08 1.34
C LEU A 147 -1.23 -7.95 -0.10
N GLN A 148 -0.55 -8.98 -0.59
CA GLN A 148 -0.12 -9.12 -1.98
C GLN A 148 -1.18 -9.88 -2.76
N CYS A 149 -1.84 -9.22 -3.71
CA CYS A 149 -2.96 -9.79 -4.43
C CYS A 149 -2.68 -9.89 -5.93
N SER A 150 -2.75 -11.11 -6.47
CA SER A 150 -2.65 -11.41 -7.92
C SER A 150 -1.48 -10.71 -8.61
N SER A 151 -0.26 -10.92 -8.10
CA SER A 151 0.93 -10.20 -8.53
C SER A 151 2.19 -11.06 -8.49
N GLN A 152 3.34 -10.42 -8.65
CA GLN A 152 4.67 -11.00 -8.45
C GLN A 152 5.48 -10.14 -7.47
N TRP A 153 6.48 -10.74 -6.85
CA TRP A 153 7.38 -10.03 -5.92
C TRP A 153 8.64 -9.56 -6.64
N ASP A 154 8.85 -8.25 -6.67
CA ASP A 154 10.01 -7.63 -7.32
C ASP A 154 11.01 -7.03 -6.32
N GLY A 155 10.66 -6.98 -5.04
CA GLY A 155 11.49 -6.42 -3.99
C GLY A 155 12.47 -7.42 -3.37
N ALA A 156 13.34 -6.92 -2.50
CA ALA A 156 14.20 -7.76 -1.67
C ALA A 156 13.39 -8.35 -0.50
N TYR A 157 13.89 -9.42 0.11
CA TYR A 157 13.22 -10.14 1.19
C TYR A 157 13.80 -9.88 2.57
N ASP A 158 15.09 -9.56 2.64
CA ASP A 158 15.85 -9.48 3.90
C ASP A 158 15.27 -8.48 4.91
N LYS A 159 14.85 -7.31 4.46
CA LYS A 159 14.25 -6.30 5.34
C LYS A 159 12.89 -6.73 5.87
N VAL A 160 12.08 -7.41 5.06
CA VAL A 160 10.79 -7.98 5.50
C VAL A 160 10.99 -8.96 6.64
N VAL A 161 11.95 -9.87 6.48
CA VAL A 161 12.27 -10.88 7.48
C VAL A 161 12.82 -10.24 8.76
N ASN A 162 13.68 -9.23 8.63
CA ASN A 162 14.25 -8.53 9.77
C ASN A 162 13.20 -7.71 10.54
N SER A 163 12.26 -7.09 9.85
CA SER A 163 11.15 -6.33 10.48
C SER A 163 10.02 -7.22 10.97
N ARG A 164 9.96 -8.46 10.48
CA ARG A 164 8.85 -9.40 10.71
C ARG A 164 7.49 -8.84 10.34
N THR A 165 7.44 -8.02 9.31
CA THR A 165 6.17 -7.51 8.80
C THR A 165 5.40 -8.64 8.13
N PRO A 166 4.18 -8.99 8.59
CA PRO A 166 3.37 -10.04 7.98
C PRO A 166 3.01 -9.72 6.53
N VAL A 167 3.14 -10.72 5.67
CA VAL A 167 2.72 -10.66 4.28
C VAL A 167 1.75 -11.80 4.00
N TYR A 168 0.58 -11.46 3.46
CA TYR A 168 -0.41 -12.44 3.05
C TYR A 168 -0.53 -12.43 1.53
N PHE A 169 -0.33 -13.60 0.92
CA PHE A 169 -0.39 -13.76 -0.54
C PHE A 169 -1.74 -14.33 -0.96
N VAL A 170 -2.37 -13.67 -1.94
CA VAL A 170 -3.59 -14.16 -2.60
C VAL A 170 -3.35 -14.20 -4.11
N ILE A 171 -3.45 -15.38 -4.69
CA ILE A 171 -3.31 -15.62 -6.12
C ILE A 171 -4.19 -16.77 -6.56
N GLY A 172 -4.86 -16.61 -7.70
CA GLY A 172 -5.59 -17.72 -8.31
C GLY A 172 -4.64 -18.78 -8.88
N GLU A 173 -4.92 -20.06 -8.66
CA GLU A 173 -4.10 -21.15 -9.22
C GLU A 173 -3.95 -21.06 -10.74
N LYS A 174 -4.96 -20.51 -11.40
CA LYS A 174 -5.04 -20.35 -12.86
C LYS A 174 -4.94 -18.90 -13.28
N ASP A 175 -4.19 -18.11 -12.53
CA ASP A 175 -3.96 -16.71 -12.93
C ASP A 175 -3.34 -16.69 -14.34
N GLU A 176 -3.99 -15.98 -15.24
CA GLU A 176 -3.60 -15.99 -16.67
C GLU A 176 -2.44 -15.04 -16.99
N TYR A 177 -2.16 -14.09 -16.11
CA TYR A 177 -1.13 -13.09 -16.33
C TYR A 177 0.20 -13.48 -15.67
N TYR A 178 0.21 -13.64 -14.35
CA TYR A 178 1.41 -13.99 -13.61
C TYR A 178 1.60 -15.50 -13.43
N GLY A 179 0.51 -16.25 -13.39
CA GLY A 179 0.51 -17.60 -12.83
C GLY A 179 0.67 -17.58 -11.31
N SER A 180 0.59 -18.73 -10.68
CA SER A 180 0.75 -18.85 -9.22
C SER A 180 2.21 -18.99 -8.77
N GLU A 181 3.13 -19.34 -9.65
CA GLU A 181 4.53 -19.63 -9.31
C GLU A 181 5.30 -18.44 -8.72
N PRO A 182 5.21 -17.20 -9.24
CA PRO A 182 5.92 -16.07 -8.64
C PRO A 182 5.52 -15.82 -7.18
N SER A 183 4.24 -15.94 -6.83
CA SER A 183 3.78 -15.80 -5.45
C SER A 183 4.24 -16.96 -4.56
N ARG A 184 4.22 -18.20 -5.08
CA ARG A 184 4.77 -19.37 -4.37
C ARG A 184 6.25 -19.22 -4.11
N LYS A 185 7.00 -18.72 -5.09
CA LYS A 185 8.44 -18.44 -4.95
C LYS A 185 8.69 -17.43 -3.85
N ALA A 186 7.98 -16.30 -3.85
CA ALA A 186 8.13 -15.27 -2.83
C ALA A 186 7.80 -15.82 -1.42
N TYR A 187 6.71 -16.55 -1.28
CA TYR A 187 6.36 -17.23 -0.04
C TYR A 187 7.48 -18.16 0.44
N ASN A 188 8.00 -19.01 -0.46
CA ASN A 188 9.07 -19.95 -0.13
C ASN A 188 10.38 -19.26 0.27
N GLU A 189 10.73 -18.17 -0.39
CA GLU A 189 11.92 -17.38 -0.04
C GLU A 189 11.80 -16.76 1.36
N LEU A 190 10.68 -16.13 1.66
CA LEU A 190 10.41 -15.58 3.00
C LEU A 190 10.42 -16.69 4.06
N HIS A 191 9.74 -17.80 3.79
CA HIS A 191 9.69 -18.94 4.69
C HIS A 191 11.09 -19.51 4.99
N SER A 192 11.90 -19.66 3.95
CA SER A 192 13.29 -20.15 4.08
C SER A 192 14.14 -19.21 4.95
N LEU A 193 14.03 -17.89 4.75
CA LEU A 193 14.75 -16.90 5.51
C LEU A 193 14.31 -16.87 6.99
N TYR A 194 13.03 -17.00 7.26
CA TYR A 194 12.52 -17.13 8.63
C TYR A 194 13.02 -18.39 9.33
N ARG A 195 13.08 -19.51 8.59
CA ARG A 195 13.68 -20.75 9.14
C ARG A 195 15.16 -20.57 9.50
N GLN A 196 15.90 -19.85 8.67
CA GLN A 196 17.31 -19.52 8.96
C GLN A 196 17.47 -18.67 10.22
N GLN A 197 16.45 -17.89 10.58
CA GLN A 197 16.39 -17.15 11.86
C GLN A 197 15.92 -18.02 13.02
N GLY A 198 15.62 -19.29 12.82
CA GLY A 198 15.23 -20.22 13.87
C GLY A 198 13.72 -20.28 14.16
N LEU A 199 12.87 -19.69 13.33
CA LEU A 199 11.42 -19.79 13.51
C LEU A 199 10.92 -21.18 13.10
N SER A 200 9.94 -21.69 13.84
CA SER A 200 9.20 -22.90 13.45
C SER A 200 8.21 -22.58 12.33
N ASP A 201 7.78 -23.60 11.58
CA ASP A 201 6.79 -23.43 10.52
C ASP A 201 5.48 -22.82 11.05
N SER A 202 5.04 -23.24 12.25
CA SER A 202 3.82 -22.70 12.85
C SER A 202 3.97 -21.22 13.27
N ASP A 203 5.16 -20.74 13.54
CA ASP A 203 5.42 -19.33 13.85
C ASP A 203 5.52 -18.49 12.59
N ILE A 204 6.02 -19.07 11.50
CA ILE A 204 6.11 -18.39 10.18
C ILE A 204 4.72 -18.17 9.59
N ASP A 205 3.81 -19.12 9.75
CA ASP A 205 2.46 -19.09 9.17
C ASP A 205 1.45 -18.25 9.99
N LYS A 206 1.88 -17.67 11.10
CA LYS A 206 1.04 -16.74 11.92
C LYS A 206 1.12 -15.31 11.43
#